data_e9cb32b64056799073a5549521a8bba3
#
_entry.id   e9cb32b64056799073a5549521a8bba3
#
_cell.length_a   1.000
_cell.length_b   1.000
_cell.length_c   1.000
_cell.angle_alpha   90.00
_cell.angle_beta   90.00
_cell.angle_gamma   90.00
#
_symmetry.space_group_name_H-M   'P 1'
#
loop_
_entity.id
_entity.type
_entity.pdbx_description
1 polymer ?
#
loop_
_entity_poly.entity_id
_entity_poly.type
_entity_poly.pdbx_seq_one_letter_code
_entity_poly.pdbx_strand_id
1 'polypeptide(L)'
;MSLDCKIRNLIIRAWFFSQLCSVGSTSCLRVRKTCIFAIMFQLGKTIVSEDIIEKDFVCNLGACKGECCISGAAGAPLTKDEVTTLKQIYPKVEPFLRPEGIAAIKEQGTHIMSSTKELETPLVNAKECAYVTFSENGTAGCGIEDAHNAGAIDFKKPISCHLYPVRVQDYSEFSAVNYHKWPICDDACSLGSQLKVPVYKFVKQALVRKFGPHWYAELEKVAAAMQ
;
A
#
# COMPACT_ATOMS: atom_id res chain seq x y z
N MET A 1 -32.42 2.95 -16.91
CA MET A 1 -31.37 3.97 -17.13
C MET A 1 -30.04 3.26 -17.11
N SER A 2 -29.38 3.20 -18.25
CA SER A 2 -28.23 2.36 -18.57
C SER A 2 -26.98 2.72 -17.77
N LEU A 3 -26.17 1.72 -17.42
CA LEU A 3 -24.84 1.82 -16.76
C LEU A 3 -23.89 2.79 -17.49
N ASP A 4 -24.05 2.94 -18.81
CA ASP A 4 -23.27 3.87 -19.65
C ASP A 4 -23.36 5.34 -19.26
N CYS A 5 -24.48 5.77 -18.67
CA CYS A 5 -24.67 7.17 -18.31
C CYS A 5 -23.91 7.57 -17.02
N LYS A 6 -23.62 6.59 -16.13
CA LYS A 6 -22.86 6.86 -14.89
C LYS A 6 -21.35 6.92 -15.11
N ILE A 7 -20.83 6.14 -16.05
CA ILE A 7 -19.40 6.13 -16.39
C ILE A 7 -19.01 7.37 -17.18
N ARG A 8 -19.85 7.85 -18.09
CA ARG A 8 -19.61 9.09 -18.85
C ARG A 8 -19.58 10.37 -18.01
N ASN A 9 -20.31 10.44 -16.90
CA ASN A 9 -20.26 11.62 -16.01
C ASN A 9 -19.01 11.71 -15.14
N LEU A 10 -18.21 10.64 -15.02
CA LEU A 10 -16.96 10.64 -14.27
C LEU A 10 -15.77 11.22 -15.06
N ILE A 11 -15.82 11.15 -16.39
CA ILE A 11 -14.71 11.57 -17.29
C ILE A 11 -14.82 13.07 -17.66
N ILE A 12 -15.97 13.72 -17.51
CA ILE A 12 -16.24 15.06 -18.08
C ILE A 12 -15.69 16.22 -17.23
N ARG A 13 -15.24 16.02 -16.00
CA ARG A 13 -14.75 17.16 -15.18
C ARG A 13 -13.29 17.58 -15.44
N ALA A 14 -12.54 16.88 -16.25
CA ALA A 14 -11.18 17.27 -16.65
C ALA A 14 -11.11 18.29 -17.81
N TRP A 15 -12.24 18.59 -18.48
CA TRP A 15 -12.29 19.41 -19.72
C TRP A 15 -12.54 20.90 -19.53
N PHE A 16 -12.82 21.38 -18.31
CA PHE A 16 -13.27 22.77 -18.09
C PHE A 16 -12.16 23.77 -17.73
N PHE A 17 -10.88 23.38 -17.73
CA PHE A 17 -9.77 24.28 -17.38
C PHE A 17 -8.85 24.68 -18.55
N SER A 18 -9.19 24.37 -19.80
CA SER A 18 -8.33 24.70 -20.96
C SER A 18 -8.69 25.97 -21.73
N GLN A 19 -9.68 26.76 -21.30
CA GLN A 19 -10.18 27.92 -22.05
C GLN A 19 -9.95 29.30 -21.41
N LEU A 20 -8.90 29.49 -20.65
CA LEU A 20 -8.50 30.83 -20.19
C LEU A 20 -6.99 31.06 -20.42
N CYS A 21 -6.60 31.15 -21.69
CA CYS A 21 -5.36 31.80 -22.07
C CYS A 21 -5.42 32.23 -23.55
N SER A 22 -6.13 33.31 -23.80
CA SER A 22 -5.94 34.11 -25.00
C SER A 22 -5.84 35.55 -24.57
N VAL A 23 -4.67 36.14 -24.66
CA VAL A 23 -4.32 37.44 -25.22
C VAL A 23 -2.86 37.79 -24.87
N GLY A 24 -2.03 37.82 -25.87
CA GLY A 24 -0.92 38.71 -26.15
C GLY A 24 0.25 38.85 -25.17
N SER A 25 1.41 38.29 -25.50
CA SER A 25 2.67 39.00 -25.70
C SER A 25 3.89 38.04 -25.80
N THR A 26 4.72 38.32 -26.71
CA THR A 26 5.96 37.66 -27.13
C THR A 26 6.99 37.49 -26.01
N SER A 27 7.63 36.31 -26.00
CA SER A 27 8.78 35.83 -25.25
C SER A 27 8.40 34.90 -24.06
N CYS A 28 8.07 33.66 -24.37
CA CYS A 28 7.93 32.62 -23.36
C CYS A 28 9.00 31.53 -23.62
N LEU A 29 10.08 31.59 -22.85
CA LEU A 29 11.02 30.48 -22.69
C LEU A 29 10.27 29.22 -22.32
N ARG A 30 10.38 28.21 -23.15
CA ARG A 30 9.66 26.93 -23.13
C ARG A 30 10.12 26.06 -21.96
N VAL A 31 9.65 26.38 -20.74
CA VAL A 31 9.72 25.43 -19.65
C VAL A 31 8.56 24.44 -19.82
N ARG A 32 8.80 23.31 -20.45
CA ARG A 32 7.91 22.16 -20.37
C ARG A 32 7.91 21.64 -18.93
N LYS A 33 7.15 22.27 -18.05
CA LYS A 33 6.68 21.60 -16.84
C LYS A 33 5.66 20.57 -17.30
N THR A 34 6.10 19.32 -17.44
CA THR A 34 5.20 18.18 -17.52
C THR A 34 4.47 18.14 -16.18
N CYS A 35 3.30 18.74 -16.08
CA CYS A 35 2.38 18.47 -14.98
C CYS A 35 1.98 17.00 -15.11
N ILE A 36 2.63 16.14 -14.33
CA ILE A 36 2.18 14.78 -14.12
C ILE A 36 0.95 14.92 -13.22
N PHE A 37 -0.23 15.11 -13.82
CA PHE A 37 -1.48 14.90 -13.11
C PHE A 37 -1.57 13.39 -12.85
N ALA A 38 -1.42 12.99 -11.61
CA ALA A 38 -1.88 11.67 -11.20
C ALA A 38 -3.40 11.66 -11.43
N ILE A 39 -3.85 10.97 -12.47
CA ILE A 39 -5.28 10.86 -12.75
C ILE A 39 -5.83 9.91 -11.69
N MET A 40 -6.95 10.30 -11.08
CA MET A 40 -7.61 9.56 -10.01
C MET A 40 -9.08 9.36 -10.38
N PHE A 41 -9.64 8.24 -9.98
CA PHE A 41 -11.07 7.97 -10.17
C PHE A 41 -11.72 7.63 -8.82
N GLN A 42 -13.04 7.88 -8.75
CA GLN A 42 -13.82 7.57 -7.57
C GLN A 42 -14.47 6.20 -7.71
N LEU A 43 -14.30 5.36 -6.68
CA LEU A 43 -14.94 4.07 -6.55
C LEU A 43 -15.64 3.98 -5.18
N GLY A 44 -16.97 4.16 -5.17
CA GLY A 44 -17.73 4.29 -3.95
C GLY A 44 -17.24 5.45 -3.09
N LYS A 45 -16.80 5.17 -1.87
CA LYS A 45 -16.20 6.13 -0.95
C LYS A 45 -14.67 6.18 -1.03
N THR A 46 -14.07 5.64 -2.09
CA THR A 46 -12.61 5.68 -2.28
C THR A 46 -12.24 6.52 -3.49
N ILE A 47 -11.11 7.22 -3.40
CA ILE A 47 -10.44 7.90 -4.51
C ILE A 47 -9.17 7.10 -4.82
N VAL A 48 -9.11 6.53 -6.00
CA VAL A 48 -8.10 5.56 -6.41
C VAL A 48 -7.20 6.15 -7.49
N SER A 49 -5.88 6.04 -7.32
CA SER A 49 -4.90 6.43 -8.34
C SER A 49 -4.94 5.45 -9.52
N GLU A 50 -4.91 5.96 -10.75
CA GLU A 50 -4.81 5.13 -11.96
C GLU A 50 -3.53 4.29 -12.00
N ASP A 51 -2.46 4.73 -11.34
CA ASP A 51 -1.22 3.96 -11.21
C ASP A 51 -1.47 2.53 -10.65
N ILE A 52 -2.55 2.31 -9.87
CA ILE A 52 -2.91 1.00 -9.34
C ILE A 52 -3.37 0.04 -10.44
N ILE A 53 -3.96 0.59 -11.51
CA ILE A 53 -4.41 -0.18 -12.68
C ILE A 53 -3.31 -0.26 -13.74
N GLU A 54 -2.60 0.85 -13.97
CA GLU A 54 -1.66 0.98 -15.10
C GLU A 54 -0.25 0.47 -14.81
N LYS A 55 0.19 0.49 -13.54
CA LYS A 55 1.54 0.05 -13.19
C LYS A 55 1.57 -1.42 -12.85
N ASP A 56 2.64 -2.07 -13.27
CA ASP A 56 2.89 -3.47 -12.97
C ASP A 56 3.78 -3.61 -11.74
N PHE A 57 3.53 -4.69 -10.98
CA PHE A 57 4.31 -4.97 -9.77
C PHE A 57 4.21 -6.46 -9.39
N VAL A 58 5.34 -7.09 -9.15
CA VAL A 58 5.44 -8.40 -8.51
C VAL A 58 6.64 -8.37 -7.57
N CYS A 59 6.41 -8.59 -6.28
CA CYS A 59 7.48 -8.53 -5.28
C CYS A 59 8.64 -9.48 -5.64
N ASN A 60 9.85 -8.95 -5.73
CA ASN A 60 11.08 -9.70 -6.04
C ASN A 60 11.96 -9.82 -4.79
N LEU A 61 11.58 -10.71 -3.87
CA LEU A 61 12.32 -10.94 -2.62
C LEU A 61 13.75 -11.43 -2.86
N GLY A 62 13.99 -12.11 -4.00
CA GLY A 62 15.34 -12.53 -4.40
C GLY A 62 16.29 -11.36 -4.58
N ALA A 63 15.80 -10.24 -5.10
CA ALA A 63 16.57 -9.02 -5.32
C ALA A 63 16.56 -8.09 -4.09
N CYS A 64 15.36 -7.66 -3.62
CA CYS A 64 15.23 -6.64 -2.57
C CYS A 64 15.41 -7.18 -1.14
N LYS A 65 15.47 -8.50 -0.94
CA LYS A 65 15.64 -9.14 0.37
C LYS A 65 14.63 -8.70 1.45
N GLY A 66 13.47 -8.19 1.06
CA GLY A 66 12.44 -7.73 1.99
C GLY A 66 12.75 -6.36 2.62
N GLU A 67 13.49 -5.50 1.93
CA GLU A 67 13.97 -4.20 2.39
C GLU A 67 12.86 -3.30 2.94
N CYS A 68 11.62 -3.43 2.47
CA CYS A 68 10.47 -2.68 2.99
C CYS A 68 10.15 -2.94 4.47
N CYS A 69 10.64 -4.05 5.05
CA CYS A 69 10.51 -4.35 6.48
C CYS A 69 11.68 -3.78 7.31
N ILE A 70 12.74 -3.30 6.65
CA ILE A 70 14.00 -2.86 7.26
C ILE A 70 14.18 -1.34 7.15
N SER A 71 13.95 -0.77 5.95
CA SER A 71 14.34 0.59 5.59
C SER A 71 13.25 1.65 5.79
N GLY A 72 12.27 1.40 6.63
CA GLY A 72 11.23 2.39 6.97
C GLY A 72 11.74 3.39 8.03
N ALA A 73 11.36 4.67 7.89
CA ALA A 73 11.57 5.68 8.94
C ALA A 73 10.57 5.53 10.10
N ALA A 74 9.57 4.66 9.97
CA ALA A 74 8.49 4.43 10.91
C ALA A 74 8.04 2.96 10.87
N GLY A 75 7.31 2.53 11.89
CA GLY A 75 6.67 1.22 11.91
C GLY A 75 5.54 1.09 10.89
N ALA A 76 5.04 -0.12 10.72
CA ALA A 76 3.89 -0.33 9.86
C ALA A 76 2.63 0.30 10.49
N PRO A 77 1.87 1.14 9.76
CA PRO A 77 0.62 1.70 10.25
C PRO A 77 -0.38 0.62 10.65
N LEU A 78 -1.06 0.81 11.78
CA LEU A 78 -2.01 -0.12 12.37
C LEU A 78 -3.39 0.53 12.54
N THR A 79 -4.44 -0.25 12.34
CA THR A 79 -5.78 0.13 12.78
C THR A 79 -5.96 -0.15 14.28
N LYS A 80 -6.99 0.45 14.91
CA LYS A 80 -7.34 0.16 16.32
C LYS A 80 -7.66 -1.31 16.56
N ASP A 81 -8.33 -1.94 15.61
CA ASP A 81 -8.69 -3.35 15.69
C ASP A 81 -7.44 -4.25 15.58
N GLU A 82 -6.48 -3.87 14.73
CA GLU A 82 -5.20 -4.57 14.61
C GLU A 82 -4.36 -4.46 15.88
N VAL A 83 -4.38 -3.31 16.55
CA VAL A 83 -3.74 -3.15 17.86
C VAL A 83 -4.32 -4.12 18.89
N THR A 84 -5.65 -4.24 18.93
CA THR A 84 -6.32 -5.19 19.82
C THR A 84 -5.95 -6.63 19.47
N THR A 85 -5.98 -6.95 18.18
CA THR A 85 -5.59 -8.29 17.69
C THR A 85 -4.13 -8.61 18.04
N LEU A 86 -3.20 -7.70 17.78
CA LEU A 86 -1.77 -7.91 18.07
C LEU A 86 -1.51 -8.20 19.56
N LYS A 87 -2.20 -7.50 20.47
CA LYS A 87 -2.12 -7.78 21.91
C LYS A 87 -2.55 -9.21 22.24
N GLN A 88 -3.65 -9.66 21.62
CA GLN A 88 -4.21 -10.99 21.89
C GLN A 88 -3.35 -12.12 21.33
N ILE A 89 -2.80 -11.93 20.12
CA ILE A 89 -2.04 -12.99 19.43
C ILE A 89 -0.55 -12.99 19.79
N TYR A 90 -0.03 -11.94 20.43
CA TYR A 90 1.41 -11.80 20.71
C TYR A 90 2.03 -13.03 21.39
N PRO A 91 1.43 -13.69 22.40
CA PRO A 91 2.00 -14.88 23.00
C PRO A 91 2.23 -16.05 22.02
N LYS A 92 1.42 -16.11 20.95
CA LYS A 92 1.54 -17.10 19.89
C LYS A 92 2.50 -16.68 18.78
N VAL A 93 2.74 -15.37 18.64
CA VAL A 93 3.70 -14.80 17.67
C VAL A 93 5.12 -14.78 18.23
N GLU A 94 5.29 -14.54 19.53
CA GLU A 94 6.61 -14.41 20.18
C GLU A 94 7.60 -15.53 19.81
N PRO A 95 7.22 -16.84 19.74
CA PRO A 95 8.13 -17.94 19.35
C PRO A 95 8.69 -17.84 17.92
N PHE A 96 8.07 -17.03 17.07
CA PHE A 96 8.49 -16.81 15.68
C PHE A 96 9.37 -15.56 15.52
N LEU A 97 9.59 -14.80 16.62
CA LEU A 97 10.34 -13.56 16.55
C LEU A 97 11.78 -13.72 16.95
N ARG A 98 12.62 -12.80 16.48
CA ARG A 98 14.02 -12.69 16.90
C ARG A 98 14.12 -12.14 18.34
N PRO A 99 15.18 -12.48 19.09
CA PRO A 99 15.39 -11.94 20.44
C PRO A 99 15.33 -10.42 20.50
N GLU A 100 15.91 -9.70 19.52
CA GLU A 100 15.90 -8.24 19.46
C GLU A 100 14.50 -7.67 19.28
N GLY A 101 13.68 -8.31 18.43
CA GLY A 101 12.28 -7.95 18.24
C GLY A 101 11.45 -8.17 19.49
N ILE A 102 11.64 -9.30 20.18
CA ILE A 102 11.01 -9.60 21.46
C ILE A 102 11.39 -8.56 22.51
N ALA A 103 12.67 -8.19 22.61
CA ALA A 103 13.14 -7.17 23.55
C ALA A 103 12.49 -5.80 23.27
N ALA A 104 12.47 -5.38 22.01
CA ALA A 104 11.84 -4.13 21.58
C ALA A 104 10.33 -4.11 21.90
N ILE A 105 9.62 -5.23 21.68
CA ILE A 105 8.19 -5.32 22.00
C ILE A 105 7.95 -5.34 23.52
N LYS A 106 8.80 -5.97 24.30
CA LYS A 106 8.71 -5.93 25.78
C LYS A 106 8.91 -4.52 26.34
N GLU A 107 9.76 -3.73 25.72
CA GLU A 107 10.04 -2.35 26.13
C GLU A 107 8.95 -1.38 25.66
N GLN A 108 8.55 -1.45 24.38
CA GLN A 108 7.70 -0.46 23.72
C GLN A 108 6.21 -0.87 23.67
N GLY A 109 5.91 -2.16 23.89
CA GLY A 109 4.60 -2.75 23.67
C GLY A 109 4.46 -3.35 22.27
N THR A 110 3.33 -4.03 22.01
CA THR A 110 3.02 -4.65 20.71
C THR A 110 2.76 -3.62 19.60
N HIS A 111 2.61 -2.35 19.95
CA HIS A 111 2.41 -1.19 19.07
C HIS A 111 2.86 0.06 19.79
N ILE A 112 3.12 1.13 19.05
CA ILE A 112 3.44 2.45 19.55
C ILE A 112 2.47 3.50 19.00
N MET A 113 2.43 4.66 19.64
CA MET A 113 1.84 5.87 19.08
C MET A 113 2.98 6.74 18.56
N SER A 114 2.99 7.03 17.25
CA SER A 114 4.02 7.88 16.65
C SER A 114 3.85 9.36 17.04
N SER A 115 4.82 10.18 16.70
CA SER A 115 4.75 11.64 16.90
C SER A 115 3.62 12.29 16.09
N THR A 116 3.21 11.67 14.97
CA THR A 116 2.07 12.08 14.15
C THR A 116 0.73 11.58 14.66
N LYS A 117 0.70 10.92 15.85
CA LYS A 117 -0.47 10.29 16.47
C LYS A 117 -1.05 9.12 15.66
N GLU A 118 -0.24 8.47 14.88
CA GLU A 118 -0.59 7.24 14.18
C GLU A 118 -0.17 6.02 15.02
N LEU A 119 -0.98 4.96 14.95
CA LEU A 119 -0.67 3.67 15.57
C LEU A 119 0.25 2.89 14.63
N GLU A 120 1.37 2.42 15.14
CA GLU A 120 2.40 1.75 14.34
C GLU A 120 3.00 0.54 15.08
N THR A 121 3.63 -0.36 14.33
CA THR A 121 4.46 -1.41 14.93
C THR A 121 5.73 -0.80 15.54
N PRO A 122 6.26 -1.34 16.68
CA PRO A 122 7.51 -0.87 17.25
C PRO A 122 8.71 -1.19 16.35
N LEU A 123 9.80 -0.47 16.53
CA LEU A 123 11.05 -0.66 15.82
C LEU A 123 12.17 -1.15 16.76
N VAL A 124 13.08 -1.94 16.23
CA VAL A 124 14.33 -2.29 16.89
C VAL A 124 15.33 -1.16 16.64
N ASN A 125 15.76 -0.47 17.71
CA ASN A 125 16.72 0.63 17.64
C ASN A 125 16.39 1.71 16.59
N ALA A 126 15.10 2.03 16.42
CA ALA A 126 14.58 2.97 15.42
C ALA A 126 14.97 2.62 13.97
N LYS A 127 15.16 1.36 13.67
CA LYS A 127 15.50 0.85 12.33
C LYS A 127 14.42 -0.09 11.80
N GLU A 128 14.67 -1.40 11.86
CA GLU A 128 13.75 -2.39 11.33
C GLU A 128 12.53 -2.63 12.24
N CYS A 129 11.45 -3.11 11.63
CA CYS A 129 10.24 -3.51 12.37
C CYS A 129 10.55 -4.59 13.42
N ALA A 130 10.02 -4.47 14.63
CA ALA A 130 10.23 -5.45 15.71
C ALA A 130 9.67 -6.85 15.38
N TYR A 131 8.73 -6.94 14.45
CA TYR A 131 8.18 -8.22 13.96
C TYR A 131 8.96 -8.81 12.78
N VAL A 132 10.09 -8.21 12.36
CA VAL A 132 10.89 -8.74 11.24
C VAL A 132 11.62 -10.00 11.65
N THR A 133 11.68 -10.97 10.73
CA THR A 133 12.50 -12.18 10.79
C THR A 133 13.51 -12.18 9.64
N PHE A 134 14.57 -12.97 9.73
CA PHE A 134 15.51 -13.13 8.64
C PHE A 134 15.72 -14.63 8.40
N SER A 135 15.64 -15.03 7.13
CA SER A 135 16.03 -16.35 6.70
C SER A 135 17.56 -16.49 6.63
N GLU A 136 18.07 -17.70 6.47
CA GLU A 136 19.51 -18.01 6.40
C GLU A 136 20.24 -17.22 5.30
N ASN A 137 19.54 -16.90 4.19
CA ASN A 137 20.10 -16.10 3.10
C ASN A 137 19.94 -14.58 3.30
N GLY A 138 19.55 -14.14 4.51
CA GLY A 138 19.38 -12.73 4.88
C GLY A 138 18.10 -12.07 4.35
N THR A 139 17.15 -12.82 3.79
CA THR A 139 15.88 -12.24 3.35
C THR A 139 14.99 -11.95 4.54
N ALA A 140 14.53 -10.70 4.64
CA ALA A 140 13.59 -10.28 5.67
C ALA A 140 12.19 -10.84 5.43
N GLY A 141 11.56 -11.33 6.49
CA GLY A 141 10.20 -11.83 6.56
C GLY A 141 9.42 -11.15 7.67
N CYS A 142 8.27 -11.69 7.99
CA CYS A 142 7.40 -11.19 9.05
C CYS A 142 7.02 -12.34 9.99
N GLY A 143 7.44 -12.28 11.26
CA GLY A 143 7.12 -13.32 12.24
C GLY A 143 5.62 -13.46 12.52
N ILE A 144 4.82 -12.42 12.29
CA ILE A 144 3.36 -12.55 12.33
C ILE A 144 2.88 -13.43 11.17
N GLU A 145 3.41 -13.21 9.96
CA GLU A 145 3.06 -14.03 8.79
C GLU A 145 3.59 -15.46 8.93
N ASP A 146 4.76 -15.63 9.54
CA ASP A 146 5.33 -16.95 9.82
C ASP A 146 4.44 -17.74 10.79
N ALA A 147 3.96 -17.10 11.86
CA ALA A 147 3.01 -17.69 12.81
C ALA A 147 1.67 -18.05 12.15
N HIS A 148 1.18 -17.20 11.24
CA HIS A 148 -0.01 -17.48 10.44
C HIS A 148 0.20 -18.68 9.51
N ASN A 149 1.30 -18.72 8.79
CA ASN A 149 1.62 -19.80 7.86
C ASN A 149 1.82 -21.15 8.59
N ALA A 150 2.28 -21.10 9.84
CA ALA A 150 2.37 -22.28 10.71
C ALA A 150 1.01 -22.69 11.33
N GLY A 151 -0.07 -21.95 11.06
CA GLY A 151 -1.40 -22.23 11.62
C GLY A 151 -1.55 -21.87 13.10
N ALA A 152 -0.61 -21.13 13.70
CA ALA A 152 -0.68 -20.73 15.11
C ALA A 152 -1.71 -19.60 15.35
N ILE A 153 -1.99 -18.79 14.33
CA ILE A 153 -2.92 -17.65 14.37
C ILE A 153 -3.65 -17.50 13.04
N ASP A 154 -4.84 -16.87 13.06
CA ASP A 154 -5.62 -16.57 11.85
C ASP A 154 -5.30 -15.19 11.24
N PHE A 155 -4.57 -14.34 11.94
CA PHE A 155 -4.19 -12.99 11.51
C PHE A 155 -2.93 -13.05 10.66
N LYS A 156 -3.07 -12.79 9.34
CA LYS A 156 -1.94 -12.92 8.40
C LYS A 156 -0.82 -11.93 8.67
N LYS A 157 -1.13 -10.63 8.70
CA LYS A 157 -0.23 -9.49 9.01
C LYS A 157 -1.02 -8.18 8.99
N PRO A 158 -0.47 -7.05 9.45
CA PRO A 158 -1.11 -5.74 9.34
C PRO A 158 -1.56 -5.44 7.92
N ILE A 159 -2.73 -4.82 7.77
CA ILE A 159 -3.31 -4.55 6.46
C ILE A 159 -2.44 -3.62 5.63
N SER A 160 -1.74 -2.68 6.27
CA SER A 160 -0.78 -1.80 5.61
C SER A 160 0.37 -2.56 4.94
N CYS A 161 0.90 -3.60 5.60
CA CYS A 161 1.92 -4.49 5.05
C CYS A 161 1.36 -5.41 3.96
N HIS A 162 0.12 -5.90 4.13
CA HIS A 162 -0.52 -6.79 3.15
C HIS A 162 -0.88 -6.07 1.85
N LEU A 163 -1.23 -4.78 1.93
CA LEU A 163 -1.54 -3.93 0.79
C LEU A 163 -0.32 -3.43 0.04
N TYR A 164 0.88 -3.45 0.65
CA TYR A 164 2.06 -2.85 0.03
C TYR A 164 2.34 -3.47 -1.36
N PRO A 165 2.57 -2.67 -2.40
CA PRO A 165 2.92 -1.25 -2.45
C PRO A 165 1.72 -0.26 -2.49
N VAL A 166 0.50 -0.71 -2.28
CA VAL A 166 -0.66 0.18 -2.17
C VAL A 166 -0.71 0.78 -0.76
N ARG A 167 -0.84 2.10 -0.67
CA ARG A 167 -1.07 2.83 0.57
C ARG A 167 -2.49 3.38 0.60
N VAL A 168 -3.14 3.20 1.73
CA VAL A 168 -4.50 3.70 1.98
C VAL A 168 -4.42 4.72 3.10
N GLN A 169 -4.95 5.92 2.82
CA GLN A 169 -5.12 6.98 3.81
C GLN A 169 -6.61 7.23 3.99
N ASP A 170 -7.11 6.98 5.19
CA ASP A 170 -8.51 7.20 5.53
C ASP A 170 -8.72 8.67 5.96
N TYR A 171 -9.72 9.32 5.38
CA TYR A 171 -10.23 10.65 5.72
C TYR A 171 -11.67 10.54 6.20
N SER A 172 -12.27 11.62 6.72
CA SER A 172 -13.64 11.62 7.23
C SER A 172 -14.68 11.20 6.18
N GLU A 173 -14.50 11.62 4.92
CA GLU A 173 -15.49 11.46 3.85
C GLU A 173 -15.11 10.39 2.83
N PHE A 174 -13.83 10.06 2.72
CA PHE A 174 -13.31 9.10 1.74
C PHE A 174 -11.99 8.48 2.18
N SER A 175 -11.60 7.40 1.52
CA SER A 175 -10.24 6.84 1.61
C SER A 175 -9.48 7.08 0.32
N ALA A 176 -8.26 7.60 0.40
CA ALA A 176 -7.35 7.70 -0.74
C ALA A 176 -6.56 6.39 -0.87
N VAL A 177 -6.54 5.84 -2.09
CA VAL A 177 -5.87 4.57 -2.42
C VAL A 177 -4.81 4.86 -3.47
N ASN A 178 -3.53 4.82 -3.06
CA ASN A 178 -2.41 5.27 -3.87
C ASN A 178 -1.36 4.17 -4.06
N TYR A 179 -0.66 4.20 -5.19
CA TYR A 179 0.54 3.40 -5.42
C TYR A 179 1.77 4.13 -4.87
N HIS A 180 2.50 3.48 -3.97
CA HIS A 180 3.73 4.01 -3.39
C HIS A 180 4.93 3.63 -4.25
N LYS A 181 5.52 4.63 -4.90
CA LYS A 181 6.76 4.48 -5.69
C LYS A 181 7.96 4.62 -4.76
N TRP A 182 8.68 3.54 -4.54
CA TRP A 182 9.87 3.52 -3.70
C TRP A 182 11.03 2.86 -4.45
N PRO A 183 12.20 3.49 -4.58
CA PRO A 183 13.32 2.96 -5.36
C PRO A 183 13.77 1.55 -4.97
N ILE A 184 13.62 1.17 -3.69
CA ILE A 184 13.94 -0.20 -3.24
C ILE A 184 13.06 -1.28 -3.91
N CYS A 185 12.00 -0.89 -4.60
CA CYS A 185 11.08 -1.77 -5.31
C CYS A 185 11.26 -1.76 -6.83
N ASP A 186 12.31 -1.15 -7.38
CA ASP A 186 12.51 -1.06 -8.83
C ASP A 186 12.60 -2.44 -9.49
N ASP A 187 13.24 -3.42 -8.82
CA ASP A 187 13.27 -4.81 -9.28
C ASP A 187 11.88 -5.46 -9.30
N ALA A 188 11.01 -5.10 -8.37
CA ALA A 188 9.63 -5.59 -8.33
C ALA A 188 8.79 -4.98 -9.47
N CYS A 189 9.01 -3.72 -9.81
CA CYS A 189 8.40 -3.07 -10.98
C CYS A 189 8.86 -3.73 -12.27
N SER A 190 10.16 -4.00 -12.39
CA SER A 190 10.76 -4.67 -13.55
C SER A 190 10.20 -6.08 -13.74
N LEU A 191 10.12 -6.87 -12.66
CA LEU A 191 9.53 -8.20 -12.69
C LEU A 191 8.02 -8.15 -13.01
N GLY A 192 7.30 -7.22 -12.42
CA GLY A 192 5.88 -6.99 -12.70
C GLY A 192 5.61 -6.73 -14.17
N SER A 193 6.41 -5.85 -14.79
CA SER A 193 6.30 -5.51 -16.22
C SER A 193 6.63 -6.70 -17.12
N GLN A 194 7.61 -7.53 -16.78
CA GLN A 194 7.93 -8.76 -17.51
C GLN A 194 6.76 -9.75 -17.45
N LEU A 195 6.13 -9.89 -16.28
CA LEU A 195 5.02 -10.80 -16.04
C LEU A 195 3.65 -10.22 -16.44
N LYS A 196 3.59 -8.92 -16.76
CA LYS A 196 2.37 -8.16 -17.07
C LYS A 196 1.31 -8.28 -15.97
N VAL A 197 1.74 -8.08 -14.71
CA VAL A 197 0.87 -8.16 -13.54
C VAL A 197 0.65 -6.76 -12.96
N PRO A 198 -0.51 -6.13 -13.23
CA PRO A 198 -0.85 -4.84 -12.63
C PRO A 198 -0.89 -4.90 -11.10
N VAL A 199 -0.55 -3.77 -10.44
CA VAL A 199 -0.54 -3.63 -8.98
C VAL A 199 -1.83 -4.18 -8.35
N TYR A 200 -3.01 -3.79 -8.86
CA TYR A 200 -4.28 -4.24 -8.28
C TYR A 200 -4.47 -5.77 -8.30
N LYS A 201 -3.91 -6.45 -9.31
CA LYS A 201 -3.95 -7.92 -9.38
C LYS A 201 -2.98 -8.54 -8.38
N PHE A 202 -1.78 -7.96 -8.25
CA PHE A 202 -0.78 -8.42 -7.28
C PHE A 202 -1.31 -8.37 -5.84
N VAL A 203 -1.94 -7.26 -5.44
CA VAL A 203 -2.49 -7.08 -4.08
C VAL A 203 -3.97 -7.46 -3.95
N LYS A 204 -4.54 -8.25 -4.87
CA LYS A 204 -5.96 -8.64 -4.90
C LYS A 204 -6.49 -9.07 -3.53
N GLN A 205 -5.80 -10.01 -2.88
CA GLN A 205 -6.25 -10.55 -1.59
C GLN A 205 -6.31 -9.46 -0.50
N ALA A 206 -5.35 -8.53 -0.50
CA ALA A 206 -5.29 -7.44 0.45
C ALA A 206 -6.40 -6.40 0.19
N LEU A 207 -6.67 -6.06 -1.08
CA LEU A 207 -7.77 -5.18 -1.47
C LEU A 207 -9.13 -5.77 -1.11
N VAL A 208 -9.34 -7.06 -1.39
CA VAL A 208 -10.57 -7.77 -0.97
C VAL A 208 -10.72 -7.79 0.55
N ARG A 209 -9.63 -8.02 1.30
CA ARG A 209 -9.63 -7.97 2.77
C ARG A 209 -9.99 -6.58 3.31
N LYS A 210 -9.47 -5.50 2.69
CA LYS A 210 -9.68 -4.11 3.15
C LYS A 210 -11.05 -3.57 2.75
N PHE A 211 -11.49 -3.79 1.50
CA PHE A 211 -12.65 -3.12 0.91
C PHE A 211 -13.82 -4.06 0.57
N GLY A 212 -13.59 -5.35 0.65
CA GLY A 212 -14.57 -6.37 0.31
C GLY A 212 -14.56 -6.80 -1.17
N PRO A 213 -15.15 -7.97 -1.48
CA PRO A 213 -15.14 -8.55 -2.83
C PRO A 213 -15.92 -7.70 -3.85
N HIS A 214 -17.00 -7.06 -3.44
CA HIS A 214 -17.80 -6.19 -4.32
C HIS A 214 -16.98 -5.00 -4.82
N TRP A 215 -16.26 -4.31 -3.92
CA TRP A 215 -15.39 -3.18 -4.29
C TRP A 215 -14.32 -3.62 -5.30
N TYR A 216 -13.71 -4.79 -5.06
CA TYR A 216 -12.70 -5.31 -5.96
C TYR A 216 -13.27 -5.65 -7.35
N ALA A 217 -14.48 -6.22 -7.42
CA ALA A 217 -15.15 -6.49 -8.68
C ALA A 217 -15.46 -5.21 -9.48
N GLU A 218 -15.83 -4.12 -8.79
CA GLU A 218 -16.00 -2.83 -9.47
C GLU A 218 -14.67 -2.25 -9.96
N LEU A 219 -13.57 -2.42 -9.20
CA LEU A 219 -12.23 -2.04 -9.66
C LEU A 219 -11.82 -2.81 -10.93
N GLU A 220 -12.10 -4.11 -11.00
CA GLU A 220 -11.84 -4.92 -12.21
C GLU A 220 -12.63 -4.41 -13.43
N LYS A 221 -13.88 -3.94 -13.26
CA LYS A 221 -14.66 -3.33 -14.36
C LYS A 221 -14.05 -2.01 -14.83
N VAL A 222 -13.59 -1.17 -13.90
CA VAL A 222 -12.90 0.08 -14.26
C VAL A 222 -11.61 -0.23 -15.02
N ALA A 223 -10.82 -1.18 -14.53
CA ALA A 223 -9.58 -1.60 -15.18
C ALA A 223 -9.81 -2.14 -16.60
N ALA A 224 -10.88 -2.91 -16.81
CA ALA A 224 -11.25 -3.40 -18.15
C ALA A 224 -11.73 -2.30 -19.10
N ALA A 225 -12.32 -1.22 -18.58
CA ALA A 225 -12.77 -0.08 -19.37
C ALA A 225 -11.64 0.91 -19.73
N MET A 226 -10.49 0.82 -19.05
CA MET A 226 -9.31 1.67 -19.27
C MET A 226 -8.29 1.02 -20.25
N GLN A 227 -8.44 -0.27 -20.55
CA GLN A 227 -7.63 -1.01 -21.54
C GLN A 227 -8.21 -0.92 -22.93
#